data_3b2ebf6de70d8cee2a3522ac4a83522a
#
_entry.id   3b2ebf6de70d8cee2a3522ac4a83522a
#
_cell.length_a   1.000
_cell.length_b   1.000
_cell.length_c   1.000
_cell.angle_alpha   90.00
_cell.angle_beta   90.00
_cell.angle_gamma   90.00
#
_symmetry.space_group_name_H-M   'P 1'
#
loop_
_entity.id
_entity.type
_entity.pdbx_description
1 polymer ?
#
loop_
_entity_poly.entity_id
_entity_poly.type
_entity_poly.pdbx_seq_one_letter_code
_entity_poly.pdbx_strand_id
1 'polypeptide(L)'
;MTPFRVAGALAFALAVPWLWVATAHAEGFAQLGQVPVVASPTCAGSVSAEAQVTPVQVDDRVEDGVRVAIHYDAGIYDGSCALTVTAAWTNLDTGASGSGDITAVSTIDGHYGFIGYANTTFETGSGTVVVTLSSHPGAELRITA
;
A
#
# COMPACT_ATOMS: atom_id res chain seq x y z
N MET A 1 39.25 55.26 22.80
CA MET A 1 38.85 54.44 21.61
C MET A 1 38.77 53.01 22.04
N THR A 2 37.58 52.49 22.24
CA THR A 2 37.34 51.08 22.60
C THR A 2 36.90 50.31 21.37
N PRO A 3 37.53 49.16 21.00
CA PRO A 3 37.05 48.39 19.89
C PRO A 3 35.89 47.47 20.31
N PHE A 4 34.79 47.59 19.60
CA PHE A 4 33.65 46.70 19.71
C PHE A 4 34.05 45.28 19.20
N ARG A 5 33.95 44.27 20.08
CA ARG A 5 34.03 42.86 19.71
C ARG A 5 32.62 42.40 19.39
N VAL A 6 32.38 42.14 18.10
CA VAL A 6 31.17 41.44 17.65
C VAL A 6 31.42 39.94 17.79
N ALA A 7 30.74 39.35 18.74
CA ALA A 7 30.70 37.87 18.89
C ALA A 7 29.62 37.35 17.92
N GLY A 8 30.03 36.75 16.82
CA GLY A 8 29.13 36.04 15.92
C GLY A 8 28.75 34.67 16.53
N ALA A 9 27.51 34.52 16.91
CA ALA A 9 26.96 33.24 17.29
C ALA A 9 26.59 32.44 16.02
N LEU A 10 27.36 31.41 15.71
CA LEU A 10 27.03 30.42 14.68
C LEU A 10 25.93 29.50 15.22
N ALA A 11 24.71 29.73 14.78
CA ALA A 11 23.61 28.80 15.03
C ALA A 11 23.73 27.63 14.05
N PHE A 12 24.16 26.48 14.57
CA PHE A 12 24.05 25.22 13.82
C PHE A 12 22.61 24.79 13.82
N ALA A 13 21.92 24.98 12.69
CA ALA A 13 20.62 24.37 12.45
C ALA A 13 20.82 22.87 12.17
N LEU A 14 20.51 22.04 13.14
CA LEU A 14 20.41 20.59 12.95
C LEU A 14 19.19 20.32 12.07
N ALA A 15 19.42 20.04 10.80
CA ALA A 15 18.40 19.53 9.90
C ALA A 15 18.05 18.10 10.33
N VAL A 16 16.94 17.92 11.01
CA VAL A 16 16.38 16.61 11.30
C VAL A 16 15.79 16.07 9.99
N PRO A 17 16.27 14.93 9.46
CA PRO A 17 15.65 14.34 8.30
C PRO A 17 14.24 13.87 8.69
N TRP A 18 13.24 14.55 8.17
CA TRP A 18 11.86 14.09 8.26
C TRP A 18 11.74 12.82 7.43
N LEU A 19 11.61 11.68 8.09
CA LEU A 19 11.25 10.43 7.44
C LEU A 19 9.81 10.60 6.95
N TRP A 20 9.66 10.84 5.67
CA TRP A 20 8.36 10.88 5.03
C TRP A 20 7.82 9.44 4.98
N VAL A 21 6.88 9.13 5.85
CA VAL A 21 6.07 7.91 5.71
C VAL A 21 5.21 8.12 4.46
N ALA A 22 5.38 7.26 3.46
CA ALA A 22 4.56 7.32 2.26
C ALA A 22 3.11 6.96 2.62
N THR A 23 2.24 7.98 2.70
CA THR A 23 0.81 7.81 2.95
C THR A 23 0.07 8.25 1.70
N ALA A 24 -0.60 7.31 1.04
CA ALA A 24 -1.55 7.64 -0.02
C ALA A 24 -2.91 7.92 0.62
N HIS A 25 -3.43 9.12 0.41
CA HIS A 25 -4.70 9.56 0.99
C HIS A 25 -5.59 10.13 -0.10
N ALA A 26 -6.80 9.54 -0.26
CA ALA A 26 -7.82 10.03 -1.17
C ALA A 26 -9.23 9.61 -0.68
N GLU A 27 -10.24 10.39 -1.04
CA GLU A 27 -11.62 9.97 -0.87
C GLU A 27 -11.94 8.83 -1.85
N GLY A 28 -12.38 7.69 -1.31
CA GLY A 28 -12.86 6.56 -2.07
C GLY A 28 -11.83 5.75 -2.85
N PHE A 29 -10.60 6.23 -2.98
CA PHE A 29 -9.54 5.57 -3.71
C PHE A 29 -8.16 5.99 -3.21
N ALA A 30 -7.25 5.03 -3.07
CA ALA A 30 -5.84 5.26 -2.78
C ALA A 30 -4.97 4.21 -3.49
N GLN A 31 -3.73 4.54 -3.78
CA GLN A 31 -2.81 3.61 -4.44
C GLN A 31 -1.39 3.73 -3.91
N LEU A 32 -0.66 2.63 -4.00
CA LEU A 32 0.78 2.55 -3.73
C LEU A 32 1.49 2.14 -5.01
N GLY A 33 2.57 2.83 -5.32
CA GLY A 33 3.39 2.56 -6.50
C GLY A 33 4.08 1.21 -6.47
N GLN A 34 4.73 0.88 -7.57
CA GLN A 34 5.48 -0.36 -7.70
C GLN A 34 6.66 -0.41 -6.74
N VAL A 35 6.81 -1.56 -6.09
CA VAL A 35 7.97 -1.90 -5.27
C VAL A 35 8.53 -3.24 -5.72
N PRO A 36 9.85 -3.46 -5.61
CA PRO A 36 10.44 -4.75 -5.92
C PRO A 36 9.99 -5.81 -4.90
N VAL A 37 9.70 -7.02 -5.39
CA VAL A 37 9.34 -8.17 -4.56
C VAL A 37 10.05 -9.42 -5.06
N VAL A 38 10.30 -10.35 -4.15
CA VAL A 38 10.82 -11.68 -4.45
C VAL A 38 9.80 -12.70 -3.91
N ALA A 39 8.96 -13.21 -4.80
CA ALA A 39 7.95 -14.20 -4.44
C ALA A 39 8.55 -15.59 -4.19
N SER A 40 9.65 -15.91 -4.88
CA SER A 40 10.47 -17.10 -4.68
C SER A 40 11.87 -16.83 -5.24
N PRO A 41 12.87 -17.70 -5.03
CA PRO A 41 14.24 -17.50 -5.54
C PRO A 41 14.33 -17.26 -7.06
N THR A 42 13.34 -17.73 -7.82
CA THR A 42 13.28 -17.61 -9.29
C THR A 42 12.23 -16.61 -9.75
N CYS A 43 11.50 -15.98 -8.84
CA CYS A 43 10.36 -15.09 -9.12
C CYS A 43 10.57 -13.71 -8.49
N ALA A 44 11.53 -12.97 -9.03
CA ALA A 44 11.72 -11.56 -8.69
C ALA A 44 10.92 -10.68 -9.65
N GLY A 45 10.26 -9.66 -9.12
CA GLY A 45 9.43 -8.76 -9.92
C GLY A 45 9.05 -7.51 -9.15
N SER A 46 7.88 -6.97 -9.47
CA SER A 46 7.35 -5.79 -8.81
C SER A 46 5.85 -5.92 -8.54
N VAL A 47 5.37 -5.21 -7.53
CA VAL A 47 3.96 -5.17 -7.18
C VAL A 47 3.53 -3.74 -6.87
N SER A 48 2.37 -3.38 -7.36
CA SER A 48 1.66 -2.16 -6.96
C SER A 48 0.33 -2.55 -6.31
N ALA A 49 -0.27 -1.63 -5.59
CA ALA A 49 -1.50 -1.88 -4.88
C ALA A 49 -2.44 -0.69 -4.93
N GLU A 50 -3.72 -0.97 -4.81
CA GLU A 50 -4.76 0.04 -4.71
C GLU A 50 -5.84 -0.40 -3.74
N ALA A 51 -6.55 0.56 -3.18
CA ALA A 51 -7.73 0.32 -2.37
C ALA A 51 -8.84 1.25 -2.83
N GLN A 52 -10.05 0.74 -2.87
CA GLN A 52 -11.22 1.44 -3.35
C GLN A 52 -12.42 1.15 -2.48
N VAL A 53 -13.19 2.19 -2.17
CA VAL A 53 -14.50 2.02 -1.56
C VAL A 53 -15.40 1.24 -2.51
N THR A 54 -16.08 0.24 -1.99
CA THR A 54 -17.00 -0.59 -2.75
C THR A 54 -18.22 -0.96 -1.89
N PRO A 55 -19.43 -1.02 -2.47
CA PRO A 55 -20.56 -1.52 -1.73
C PRO A 55 -20.43 -3.03 -1.46
N VAL A 56 -20.75 -3.43 -0.24
CA VAL A 56 -20.72 -4.82 0.22
C VAL A 56 -22.11 -5.20 0.73
N GLN A 57 -22.61 -6.35 0.29
CA GLN A 57 -23.86 -6.90 0.78
C GLN A 57 -23.60 -7.59 2.13
N VAL A 58 -24.20 -7.05 3.18
CA VAL A 58 -24.16 -7.62 4.53
C VAL A 58 -25.59 -7.93 4.97
N ASP A 59 -25.93 -9.20 5.02
CA ASP A 59 -27.31 -9.67 5.24
C ASP A 59 -28.29 -9.00 4.24
N ASP A 60 -29.25 -8.24 4.73
CA ASP A 60 -30.27 -7.54 3.91
C ASP A 60 -29.89 -6.09 3.58
N ARG A 61 -28.68 -5.67 3.93
CA ARG A 61 -28.23 -4.28 3.77
C ARG A 61 -27.03 -4.20 2.84
N VAL A 62 -26.88 -3.04 2.22
CA VAL A 62 -25.65 -2.66 1.52
C VAL A 62 -24.88 -1.71 2.42
N GLU A 63 -23.66 -2.05 2.73
CA GLU A 63 -22.74 -1.25 3.54
C GLU A 63 -21.51 -0.88 2.72
N ASP A 64 -20.78 0.13 3.16
CA ASP A 64 -19.49 0.45 2.57
C ASP A 64 -18.45 -0.56 3.01
N GLY A 65 -17.60 -0.93 2.09
CA GLY A 65 -16.44 -1.75 2.33
C GLY A 65 -15.25 -1.24 1.53
N VAL A 66 -14.16 -1.93 1.62
CA VAL A 66 -12.93 -1.60 0.90
C VAL A 66 -12.44 -2.81 0.12
N ARG A 67 -12.31 -2.62 -1.20
CA ARG A 67 -11.64 -3.58 -2.06
C ARG A 67 -10.16 -3.21 -2.16
N VAL A 68 -9.30 -4.16 -1.82
CA VAL A 68 -7.85 -4.04 -1.96
C VAL A 68 -7.41 -4.92 -3.11
N ALA A 69 -6.69 -4.35 -4.05
CA ALA A 69 -6.18 -5.03 -5.23
C ALA A 69 -4.67 -4.90 -5.33
N ILE A 70 -4.04 -5.93 -5.88
CA ILE A 70 -2.62 -5.92 -6.21
C ILE A 70 -2.42 -6.23 -7.69
N HIS A 71 -1.41 -5.60 -8.28
CA HIS A 71 -0.93 -5.85 -9.63
C HIS A 71 0.50 -6.36 -9.53
N TYR A 72 0.71 -7.60 -9.90
CA TYR A 72 1.99 -8.28 -9.79
C TYR A 72 2.60 -8.57 -11.17
N ASP A 73 3.78 -8.00 -11.40
CA ASP A 73 4.61 -8.28 -12.57
C ASP A 73 5.80 -9.13 -12.11
N ALA A 74 5.82 -10.38 -12.52
CA ALA A 74 6.86 -11.32 -12.10
C ALA A 74 8.26 -11.01 -12.65
N GLY A 75 8.37 -10.23 -13.74
CA GLY A 75 9.65 -9.89 -14.34
C GLY A 75 10.44 -11.09 -14.89
N ILE A 76 9.77 -12.22 -15.16
CA ILE A 76 10.36 -13.43 -15.74
C ILE A 76 10.13 -13.49 -17.24
N TYR A 77 10.97 -14.28 -17.94
CA TYR A 77 10.85 -14.43 -19.39
C TYR A 77 9.79 -15.46 -19.79
N ASP A 78 9.65 -16.52 -19.04
CA ASP A 78 8.72 -17.63 -19.31
C ASP A 78 8.32 -18.34 -18.02
N GLY A 79 7.08 -18.77 -17.94
CA GLY A 79 6.52 -19.48 -16.80
C GLY A 79 5.51 -18.68 -15.98
N SER A 80 5.24 -19.15 -14.79
CA SER A 80 4.30 -18.55 -13.84
C SER A 80 4.93 -18.32 -12.48
N CYS A 81 4.56 -17.20 -11.87
CA CYS A 81 4.92 -16.87 -10.50
C CYS A 81 3.68 -16.43 -9.72
N ALA A 82 3.57 -16.85 -8.48
CA ALA A 82 2.51 -16.44 -7.57
C ALA A 82 3.08 -15.59 -6.44
N LEU A 83 2.41 -14.48 -6.14
CA LEU A 83 2.72 -13.61 -5.02
C LEU A 83 1.53 -13.54 -4.09
N THR A 84 1.76 -13.84 -2.81
CA THR A 84 0.75 -13.64 -1.76
C THR A 84 1.12 -12.44 -0.91
N VAL A 85 0.19 -11.51 -0.79
CA VAL A 85 0.31 -10.30 0.02
C VAL A 85 -0.73 -10.36 1.12
N THR A 86 -0.32 -10.16 2.35
CA THR A 86 -1.24 -10.02 3.48
C THR A 86 -1.66 -8.57 3.61
N ALA A 87 -2.96 -8.32 3.55
CA ALA A 87 -3.57 -7.02 3.81
C ALA A 87 -4.17 -6.99 5.21
N ALA A 88 -3.86 -5.98 5.99
CA ALA A 88 -4.48 -5.72 7.28
C ALA A 88 -5.15 -4.36 7.24
N TRP A 89 -6.35 -4.26 7.80
CA TRP A 89 -7.11 -3.02 7.80
C TRP A 89 -7.63 -2.66 9.19
N THR A 90 -7.81 -1.39 9.40
CA THR A 90 -8.43 -0.83 10.61
C THR A 90 -9.33 0.33 10.22
N ASN A 91 -10.57 0.29 10.68
CA ASN A 91 -11.48 1.43 10.61
C ASN A 91 -11.23 2.31 11.83
N LEU A 92 -10.70 3.50 11.62
CA LEU A 92 -10.32 4.42 12.72
C LEU A 92 -11.52 5.00 13.46
N ASP A 93 -12.69 5.05 12.82
CA ASP A 93 -13.90 5.64 13.40
C ASP A 93 -14.66 4.63 14.29
N THR A 94 -14.63 3.35 13.93
CA THR A 94 -15.34 2.30 14.66
C THR A 94 -14.43 1.42 15.51
N GLY A 95 -13.13 1.40 15.23
CA GLY A 95 -12.17 0.49 15.86
C GLY A 95 -12.21 -0.94 15.29
N ALA A 96 -13.07 -1.23 14.33
CA ALA A 96 -13.09 -2.52 13.67
C ALA A 96 -11.80 -2.77 12.89
N SER A 97 -11.35 -4.00 12.83
CA SER A 97 -10.14 -4.40 12.12
C SER A 97 -10.25 -5.82 11.59
N GLY A 98 -9.40 -6.14 10.65
CA GLY A 98 -9.30 -7.48 10.08
C GLY A 98 -8.09 -7.63 9.18
N SER A 99 -7.96 -8.79 8.59
CA SER A 99 -6.89 -9.10 7.64
C SER A 99 -7.29 -10.20 6.68
N GLY A 100 -6.57 -10.32 5.59
CA GLY A 100 -6.73 -11.39 4.61
C GLY A 100 -5.58 -11.42 3.62
N ASP A 101 -5.42 -12.56 2.97
CA ASP A 101 -4.38 -12.75 1.97
C ASP A 101 -4.94 -12.52 0.56
N ILE A 102 -4.10 -11.91 -0.28
CA ILE A 102 -4.38 -11.66 -1.70
C ILE A 102 -3.27 -12.34 -2.49
N THR A 103 -3.64 -13.30 -3.34
CA THR A 103 -2.67 -14.02 -4.17
C THR A 103 -2.90 -13.70 -5.63
N ALA A 104 -1.89 -13.12 -6.27
CA ALA A 104 -1.86 -12.85 -7.71
C ALA A 104 -0.88 -13.78 -8.41
N VAL A 105 -1.26 -14.23 -9.61
CA VAL A 105 -0.42 -15.06 -10.46
C VAL A 105 -0.07 -14.27 -11.72
N SER A 106 1.22 -14.08 -11.96
CA SER A 106 1.75 -13.51 -13.19
C SER A 106 2.26 -14.63 -14.09
N THR A 107 1.78 -14.69 -15.32
CA THR A 107 2.18 -15.69 -16.29
C THR A 107 2.78 -15.04 -17.52
N ILE A 108 3.95 -15.51 -17.95
CA ILE A 108 4.63 -15.05 -19.16
C ILE A 108 4.89 -16.25 -20.05
N ASP A 109 4.47 -16.12 -21.30
CA ASP A 109 4.63 -17.14 -22.35
C ASP A 109 5.43 -16.53 -23.50
N GLY A 110 6.75 -16.55 -23.37
CA GLY A 110 7.75 -16.16 -24.38
C GLY A 110 7.55 -14.84 -25.12
N HIS A 111 6.34 -14.54 -25.56
CA HIS A 111 5.95 -13.35 -26.32
C HIS A 111 4.85 -12.53 -25.66
N TYR A 112 4.12 -13.11 -24.72
CA TYR A 112 2.98 -12.48 -24.07
C TYR A 112 3.13 -12.58 -22.56
N GLY A 113 3.04 -11.44 -21.89
CA GLY A 113 3.03 -11.37 -20.44
C GLY A 113 1.67 -10.94 -19.93
N PHE A 114 1.19 -11.61 -18.90
CA PHE A 114 -0.01 -11.22 -18.18
C PHE A 114 0.40 -10.79 -16.79
N ILE A 115 0.20 -9.50 -16.49
CA ILE A 115 0.35 -8.98 -15.15
C ILE A 115 -0.70 -9.64 -14.27
N GLY A 116 -0.27 -10.25 -13.17
CA GLY A 116 -1.18 -10.85 -12.21
C GLY A 116 -2.01 -9.77 -11.52
N TYR A 117 -3.32 -9.95 -11.51
CA TYR A 117 -4.25 -9.10 -10.78
C TYR A 117 -5.07 -9.95 -9.81
N ALA A 118 -5.15 -9.51 -8.57
CA ALA A 118 -6.03 -10.13 -7.59
C ALA A 118 -6.56 -9.07 -6.63
N ASN A 119 -7.72 -9.33 -6.06
CA ASN A 119 -8.32 -8.44 -5.09
C ASN A 119 -9.07 -9.22 -4.01
N THR A 120 -9.29 -8.56 -2.89
CA THR A 120 -10.15 -9.00 -1.80
C THR A 120 -10.97 -7.82 -1.32
N THR A 121 -12.23 -8.04 -1.02
CA THR A 121 -13.12 -7.04 -0.46
C THR A 121 -13.33 -7.30 1.02
N PHE A 122 -13.12 -6.26 1.83
CA PHE A 122 -13.30 -6.30 3.27
C PHE A 122 -14.54 -5.54 3.69
N GLU A 123 -15.30 -6.11 4.62
CA GLU A 123 -16.45 -5.47 5.25
C GLU A 123 -15.98 -4.51 6.34
N THR A 124 -15.46 -3.38 5.95
CA THR A 124 -14.87 -2.41 6.87
C THR A 124 -15.87 -1.48 7.53
N GLY A 125 -17.05 -1.34 6.97
CA GLY A 125 -17.99 -0.28 7.30
C GLY A 125 -17.54 1.08 6.80
N SER A 126 -18.40 2.09 6.96
CA SER A 126 -18.11 3.47 6.62
C SER A 126 -17.10 4.09 7.60
N GLY A 127 -16.34 5.06 7.13
CA GLY A 127 -15.38 5.83 7.92
C GLY A 127 -13.98 5.83 7.30
N THR A 128 -13.03 6.32 8.05
CA THR A 128 -11.63 6.34 7.64
C THR A 128 -10.99 4.96 7.87
N VAL A 129 -10.61 4.31 6.79
CA VAL A 129 -9.98 2.98 6.80
C VAL A 129 -8.51 3.10 6.42
N VAL A 130 -7.65 2.50 7.22
CA VAL A 130 -6.22 2.37 6.95
C VAL A 130 -5.92 0.92 6.59
N VAL A 131 -5.26 0.71 5.46
CA VAL A 131 -4.82 -0.61 4.99
C VAL A 131 -3.30 -0.64 4.93
N THR A 132 -2.71 -1.67 5.49
CA THR A 132 -1.29 -1.97 5.38
C THR A 132 -1.08 -3.27 4.63
N LEU A 133 -0.01 -3.34 3.85
CA LEU A 133 0.29 -4.49 3.00
C LEU A 133 1.69 -5.02 3.32
N SER A 134 1.83 -6.34 3.39
CA SER A 134 3.12 -6.99 3.62
C SER A 134 4.15 -6.70 2.52
N SER A 135 3.70 -6.38 1.31
CA SER A 135 4.55 -6.00 0.17
C SER A 135 5.10 -4.58 0.24
N HIS A 136 4.45 -3.70 1.01
CA HIS A 136 4.79 -2.28 1.12
C HIS A 136 5.03 -1.91 2.61
N PRO A 137 6.08 -2.45 3.25
CA PRO A 137 6.33 -2.18 4.66
C PRO A 137 6.54 -0.70 4.91
N GLY A 138 5.90 -0.18 5.95
CA GLY A 138 5.98 1.24 6.31
C GLY A 138 5.09 2.18 5.49
N ALA A 139 4.30 1.66 4.55
CA ALA A 139 3.33 2.43 3.77
C ALA A 139 1.90 2.11 4.19
N GLU A 140 1.00 3.05 3.98
CA GLU A 140 -0.43 2.91 4.27
C GLU A 140 -1.27 3.39 3.09
N LEU A 141 -2.37 2.66 2.84
CA LEU A 141 -3.48 3.15 2.04
C LEU A 141 -4.52 3.71 2.99
N ARG A 142 -4.81 4.98 2.91
CA ARG A 142 -5.82 5.64 3.76
C ARG A 142 -6.96 6.14 2.88
N ILE A 143 -8.15 5.64 3.13
CA ILE A 143 -9.36 5.93 2.37
C ILE A 143 -10.50 6.28 3.31
N THR A 144 -11.41 7.12 2.79
CA THR A 144 -12.69 7.41 3.46
C THR A 144 -13.79 6.66 2.73
N ALA A 145 -14.40 5.71 3.42
CA ALA A 145 -15.51 4.89 2.93
C ALA A 145 -16.85 5.44 3.39
#